data_14824af46c27ee134b19bec414bb34d0
#
_entry.id   14824af46c27ee134b19bec414bb34d0
#
_cell.length_a   1.000
_cell.length_b   1.000
_cell.length_c   1.000
_cell.angle_alpha   90.00
_cell.angle_beta   90.00
_cell.angle_gamma   90.00
#
_symmetry.space_group_name_H-M   'P 1'
#
loop_
_entity.id
_entity.type
_entity.pdbx_description
1 polymer ?
#
loop_
_entity_poly.entity_id
_entity_poly.type
_entity_poly.pdbx_seq_one_letter_code
_entity_poly.pdbx_strand_id
1 'polypeptide(L)'
;MAIDPKHNALNVDQVRTITREVESDIYESASLVNHEVFEDMQINVIRDLENITSLFVFDRKVGTTRRYKPGRVLNSKVGFMHERELNVVLSMNRYTENIQNFREKAPFSILGSNETYSFSNTQTAFLLNQMAISYSQDLLSNLFFGKASKGEDDPYGLYDGYFTLIENDINAGRISLANHNYQELDPIDGTDPEADYDTAVKFYKGLDPKMKMNNEILIYCSEDTLSNIARGYNMKYQGMQTANVLDPSFRFFEMKKARFVTHASMGTGDCMIATLPYNLDFGSDMTGKVTDGHIEMDRDQNDFNVLIFQIQTAQGTRIRRISSDVFCVSNGKNTPYGALGGEYTEDTLTAFANDSSMGSVDWTPKKDTYAEGDKVTLTATAKEGFEFVMWADGARSNPRAYVYGGFPISFEAIFQAKAEEGAGEEEQP
;
A
#
# COMPACT_ATOMS: atom_id res chain seq x y z
N MET A 1 -4.23 28.89 46.28
CA MET A 1 -3.23 27.80 46.15
C MET A 1 -2.48 28.04 44.89
N ALA A 2 -1.21 28.35 44.97
CA ALA A 2 -0.35 28.50 43.78
C ALA A 2 -0.11 27.10 43.21
N ILE A 3 -0.47 26.90 41.97
CA ILE A 3 -0.22 25.65 41.23
C ILE A 3 1.28 25.59 41.01
N ASP A 4 1.93 24.55 41.54
CA ASP A 4 3.38 24.32 41.35
C ASP A 4 3.65 24.00 39.86
N PRO A 5 4.36 24.86 39.14
CA PRO A 5 4.62 24.65 37.70
C PRO A 5 5.49 23.42 37.39
N LYS A 6 6.08 22.78 38.40
CA LYS A 6 6.93 21.59 38.22
C LYS A 6 6.16 20.29 37.99
N HIS A 7 4.86 20.25 38.28
CA HIS A 7 4.06 19.02 38.13
C HIS A 7 3.34 18.90 36.78
N ASN A 8 3.46 19.89 35.90
CA ASN A 8 2.73 19.94 34.61
C ASN A 8 3.59 19.69 33.37
N ALA A 9 4.89 19.45 33.52
CA ALA A 9 5.73 19.19 32.37
C ALA A 9 5.79 17.68 32.12
N LEU A 10 5.33 17.24 30.95
CA LEU A 10 5.73 15.95 30.41
C LEU A 10 7.25 15.87 30.52
N ASN A 11 7.76 14.88 31.22
CA ASN A 11 9.18 14.75 31.36
C ASN A 11 9.73 14.17 30.03
N VAL A 12 10.36 15.03 29.23
CA VAL A 12 10.96 14.66 27.93
C VAL A 12 11.89 13.44 28.09
N ASP A 13 12.58 13.33 29.23
CA ASP A 13 13.46 12.20 29.48
C ASP A 13 12.68 10.89 29.71
N GLN A 14 11.50 10.95 30.31
CA GLN A 14 10.62 9.77 30.44
C GLN A 14 10.10 9.34 29.05
N VAL A 15 9.68 10.30 28.25
CA VAL A 15 9.20 10.03 26.89
C VAL A 15 10.33 9.45 26.02
N ARG A 16 11.53 10.01 26.10
CA ARG A 16 12.72 9.45 25.43
C ARG A 16 13.09 8.05 25.91
N THR A 17 12.94 7.78 27.21
CA THR A 17 13.19 6.46 27.77
C THR A 17 12.16 5.45 27.25
N ILE A 18 10.87 5.82 27.23
CA ILE A 18 9.80 4.99 26.67
C ILE A 18 10.00 4.75 25.19
N THR A 19 10.37 5.79 24.43
CA THR A 19 10.67 5.65 23.01
C THR A 19 11.79 4.63 22.79
N ARG A 20 12.86 4.68 23.57
CA ARG A 20 13.97 3.71 23.48
C ARG A 20 13.58 2.29 23.89
N GLU A 21 12.69 2.13 24.89
CA GLU A 21 12.20 0.81 25.32
C GLU A 21 11.23 0.20 24.30
N VAL A 22 10.44 1.03 23.62
CA VAL A 22 9.43 0.62 22.63
C VAL A 22 9.98 0.67 21.20
N GLU A 23 11.12 1.33 20.99
CA GLU A 23 11.75 1.53 19.68
C GLU A 23 12.05 0.18 18.99
N SER A 24 12.57 -0.81 19.71
CA SER A 24 12.78 -2.16 19.15
C SER A 24 11.47 -2.82 18.72
N ASP A 25 10.41 -2.69 19.54
CA ASP A 25 9.11 -3.30 19.25
C ASP A 25 8.42 -2.61 18.08
N ILE A 26 8.62 -1.29 17.92
CA ILE A 26 8.09 -0.51 16.78
C ILE A 26 8.82 -0.88 15.50
N TYR A 27 10.13 -0.96 15.53
CA TYR A 27 10.92 -1.40 14.38
C TYR A 27 10.62 -2.86 14.02
N GLU A 28 10.45 -3.73 15.00
CA GLU A 28 10.01 -5.09 14.74
C GLU A 28 8.61 -5.11 14.13
N SER A 29 7.65 -4.34 14.62
CA SER A 29 6.29 -4.33 14.07
C SER A 29 6.24 -3.71 12.67
N ALA A 30 6.90 -2.59 12.42
CA ALA A 30 6.99 -1.99 11.08
C ALA A 30 7.82 -2.84 10.12
N SER A 31 8.89 -3.47 10.60
CA SER A 31 9.71 -4.42 9.86
C SER A 31 9.01 -5.76 9.67
N LEU A 32 8.19 -6.22 10.62
CA LEU A 32 7.44 -7.48 10.54
C LEU A 32 6.33 -7.41 9.50
N VAL A 33 5.56 -6.32 9.45
CA VAL A 33 4.54 -6.15 8.41
C VAL A 33 5.18 -6.18 7.03
N ASN A 34 6.33 -5.52 6.85
CA ASN A 34 7.05 -5.55 5.59
C ASN A 34 7.77 -6.90 5.36
N HIS A 35 8.25 -7.55 6.43
CA HIS A 35 8.95 -8.82 6.32
C HIS A 35 8.05 -9.94 5.82
N GLU A 36 6.85 -10.09 6.36
CA GLU A 36 5.87 -11.05 5.88
C GLU A 36 5.51 -10.80 4.40
N VAL A 37 5.28 -9.55 4.03
CA VAL A 37 5.00 -9.17 2.64
C VAL A 37 6.18 -9.52 1.72
N PHE A 38 7.41 -9.22 2.13
CA PHE A 38 8.60 -9.52 1.32
C PHE A 38 8.87 -11.02 1.22
N GLU A 39 8.60 -11.79 2.27
CA GLU A 39 8.68 -13.26 2.22
C GLU A 39 7.63 -13.86 1.28
N ASP A 40 6.38 -13.41 1.38
CA ASP A 40 5.30 -13.87 0.50
C ASP A 40 5.57 -13.53 -0.97
N MET A 41 6.11 -12.36 -1.22
CA MET A 41 6.54 -11.92 -2.54
C MET A 41 7.88 -12.53 -2.95
N GLN A 42 8.59 -13.23 -2.08
CA GLN A 42 9.94 -13.76 -2.30
C GLN A 42 10.94 -12.69 -2.79
N ILE A 43 10.83 -11.50 -2.21
CA ILE A 43 11.77 -10.40 -2.39
C ILE A 43 12.92 -10.59 -1.41
N ASN A 44 14.15 -10.40 -1.88
CA ASN A 44 15.33 -10.51 -1.03
C ASN A 44 15.59 -9.19 -0.31
N VAL A 45 15.55 -9.20 1.02
CA VAL A 45 15.82 -8.02 1.84
C VAL A 45 17.31 -7.99 2.21
N ILE A 46 18.00 -6.92 1.82
CA ILE A 46 19.40 -6.66 2.14
C ILE A 46 19.40 -5.56 3.21
N ARG A 47 19.89 -5.92 4.39
CA ARG A 47 19.95 -5.03 5.57
C ARG A 47 21.35 -4.44 5.71
N ASP A 48 21.49 -3.45 6.58
CA ASP A 48 22.76 -2.81 6.94
C ASP A 48 23.45 -2.07 5.77
N LEU A 49 22.66 -1.40 4.93
CA LEU A 49 23.17 -0.63 3.81
C LEU A 49 23.29 0.85 4.17
N GLU A 50 24.49 1.30 4.50
CA GLU A 50 24.73 2.72 4.82
C GLU A 50 24.87 3.62 3.57
N ASN A 51 25.12 3.05 2.39
CA ASN A 51 25.40 3.80 1.15
C ASN A 51 25.09 2.96 -0.10
N ILE A 52 25.31 3.57 -1.28
CA ILE A 52 25.24 2.87 -2.57
C ILE A 52 26.12 1.63 -2.52
N THR A 53 25.51 0.48 -2.64
CA THR A 53 26.22 -0.79 -2.66
C THR A 53 26.22 -1.37 -4.07
N SER A 54 27.40 -1.37 -4.69
CA SER A 54 27.64 -2.11 -5.90
C SER A 54 27.68 -3.61 -5.61
N LEU A 55 26.68 -4.32 -6.10
CA LEU A 55 26.66 -5.76 -6.00
C LEU A 55 26.97 -6.39 -7.36
N PHE A 56 28.05 -7.16 -7.41
CA PHE A 56 28.44 -7.88 -8.61
C PHE A 56 27.45 -9.02 -8.88
N VAL A 57 26.92 -9.04 -10.10
CA VAL A 57 26.07 -10.11 -10.60
C VAL A 57 26.85 -10.93 -11.60
N PHE A 58 26.84 -12.23 -11.41
CA PHE A 58 27.54 -13.15 -12.28
C PHE A 58 26.54 -13.91 -13.17
N ASP A 59 26.54 -13.58 -14.46
CA ASP A 59 25.75 -14.31 -15.46
C ASP A 59 26.49 -15.50 -15.97
N ARG A 60 25.99 -16.68 -15.66
CA ARG A 60 26.59 -17.96 -16.07
C ARG A 60 26.35 -18.24 -17.53
N LYS A 61 27.38 -18.64 -18.22
CA LYS A 61 27.25 -19.13 -19.58
C LYS A 61 26.84 -20.62 -19.57
N VAL A 62 25.64 -20.90 -20.04
CA VAL A 62 25.11 -22.26 -20.13
C VAL A 62 25.46 -22.90 -21.48
N GLY A 63 25.53 -24.22 -21.56
CA GLY A 63 25.79 -24.94 -22.80
C GLY A 63 27.26 -25.01 -23.16
N THR A 64 28.17 -24.87 -22.21
CA THR A 64 29.63 -24.99 -22.41
C THR A 64 30.15 -26.41 -22.25
N THR A 65 29.42 -27.30 -21.58
CA THR A 65 29.79 -28.69 -21.36
C THR A 65 29.75 -29.48 -22.66
N ARG A 66 30.78 -30.23 -22.93
CA ARG A 66 30.90 -31.09 -24.11
C ARG A 66 31.30 -32.49 -23.71
N ARG A 67 30.94 -33.45 -24.54
CA ARG A 67 31.42 -34.83 -24.36
C ARG A 67 32.94 -34.87 -24.39
N TYR A 68 33.53 -35.57 -23.44
CA TYR A 68 34.97 -35.74 -23.37
C TYR A 68 35.52 -36.38 -24.67
N LYS A 69 36.59 -35.79 -25.18
CA LYS A 69 37.39 -36.33 -26.27
C LYS A 69 38.85 -36.13 -25.92
N PRO A 70 39.70 -37.18 -25.92
CA PRO A 70 41.12 -37.04 -25.63
C PRO A 70 41.78 -36.02 -26.56
N GLY A 71 42.66 -35.16 -26.02
CA GLY A 71 43.37 -34.13 -26.76
C GLY A 71 42.58 -32.87 -27.09
N ARG A 72 41.28 -32.79 -26.71
CA ARG A 72 40.47 -31.59 -26.91
C ARG A 72 40.60 -30.64 -25.71
N VAL A 73 41.17 -29.46 -25.96
CA VAL A 73 41.17 -28.36 -25.00
C VAL A 73 39.93 -27.48 -25.24
N LEU A 74 39.10 -27.31 -24.23
CA LEU A 74 37.91 -26.43 -24.26
C LEU A 74 38.21 -25.20 -23.43
N ASN A 75 38.42 -24.08 -24.11
CA ASN A 75 38.58 -22.79 -23.47
C ASN A 75 37.22 -22.07 -23.58
N SER A 76 36.38 -22.17 -22.54
CA SER A 76 35.14 -21.40 -22.46
C SER A 76 35.12 -20.60 -21.18
N LYS A 77 34.69 -19.32 -21.27
CA LYS A 77 34.45 -18.50 -20.10
C LYS A 77 33.25 -19.05 -19.32
N VAL A 78 33.34 -19.09 -18.01
CA VAL A 78 32.28 -19.60 -17.14
C VAL A 78 31.05 -18.66 -17.17
N GLY A 79 31.27 -17.37 -17.39
CA GLY A 79 30.21 -16.35 -17.44
C GLY A 79 30.82 -14.95 -17.55
N PHE A 80 29.97 -13.98 -17.32
CA PHE A 80 30.34 -12.58 -17.29
C PHE A 80 29.90 -11.99 -15.94
N MET A 81 30.75 -11.12 -15.40
CA MET A 81 30.42 -10.34 -14.20
C MET A 81 30.05 -8.95 -14.67
N HIS A 82 28.93 -8.46 -14.21
CA HIS A 82 28.55 -7.07 -14.35
C HIS A 82 28.04 -6.54 -13.02
N GLU A 83 28.12 -5.26 -12.89
CA GLU A 83 27.76 -4.52 -11.73
C GLU A 83 26.35 -3.97 -11.90
N ARG A 84 25.51 -4.14 -10.89
CA ARG A 84 24.22 -3.44 -10.76
C ARG A 84 24.19 -2.78 -9.39
N GLU A 85 24.03 -1.48 -9.43
CA GLU A 85 23.98 -0.68 -8.22
C GLU A 85 22.64 -0.84 -7.51
N LEU A 86 22.68 -0.97 -6.19
CA LEU A 86 21.56 -0.77 -5.32
C LEU A 86 21.74 0.60 -4.71
N ASN A 87 20.96 1.55 -5.19
CA ASN A 87 20.98 2.92 -4.71
C ASN A 87 19.98 3.07 -3.58
N VAL A 88 20.44 3.39 -2.39
CA VAL A 88 19.58 3.68 -1.23
C VAL A 88 19.48 5.19 -1.05
N VAL A 89 18.27 5.66 -0.84
CA VAL A 89 17.94 7.08 -0.64
C VAL A 89 17.44 7.27 0.78
N LEU A 90 17.99 8.25 1.48
CA LEU A 90 17.55 8.61 2.83
C LEU A 90 16.16 9.23 2.74
N SER A 91 15.19 8.64 3.41
CA SER A 91 13.84 9.16 3.58
C SER A 91 13.60 9.58 5.03
N MET A 92 12.74 10.55 5.23
CA MET A 92 12.36 11.05 6.54
C MET A 92 10.84 11.25 6.57
N ASN A 93 10.24 10.81 7.65
CA ASN A 93 8.87 11.20 7.96
C ASN A 93 8.84 11.92 9.32
N ARG A 94 8.12 13.03 9.38
CA ARG A 94 7.99 13.85 10.58
C ARG A 94 6.53 14.14 10.84
N TYR A 95 6.03 13.63 11.93
CA TYR A 95 4.68 13.88 12.41
C TYR A 95 4.70 14.89 13.54
N THR A 96 3.73 15.77 13.53
CA THR A 96 3.55 16.79 14.57
C THR A 96 2.13 16.66 15.12
N GLU A 97 2.00 16.33 16.41
CA GLU A 97 0.72 16.06 17.02
C GLU A 97 0.49 16.90 18.27
N ASN A 98 -0.69 17.52 18.38
CA ASN A 98 -1.08 18.24 19.57
C ASN A 98 -1.70 17.29 20.58
N ILE A 99 -1.06 17.14 21.74
CA ILE A 99 -1.47 16.24 22.81
C ILE A 99 -2.90 16.55 23.30
N GLN A 100 -3.34 17.81 23.25
CA GLN A 100 -4.66 18.20 23.72
C GLN A 100 -5.77 17.59 22.86
N ASN A 101 -5.54 17.44 21.55
CA ASN A 101 -6.53 16.84 20.65
C ASN A 101 -6.84 15.38 21.03
N PHE A 102 -5.89 14.67 21.62
CA PHE A 102 -6.10 13.29 22.06
C PHE A 102 -6.70 13.18 23.46
N ARG A 103 -6.53 14.19 24.31
CA ARG A 103 -7.10 14.17 25.67
C ARG A 103 -8.61 14.28 25.69
N GLU A 104 -9.19 15.01 24.75
CA GLU A 104 -10.61 15.32 24.70
C GLU A 104 -11.43 14.27 23.93
N LYS A 105 -10.76 13.40 23.16
CA LYS A 105 -11.44 12.40 22.32
C LYS A 105 -11.64 11.06 23.03
N ALA A 106 -12.84 10.51 22.88
CA ALA A 106 -13.40 9.42 23.67
C ALA A 106 -12.54 8.14 23.86
N PRO A 107 -11.76 7.62 22.88
CA PRO A 107 -10.98 6.41 23.13
C PRO A 107 -9.85 6.62 24.13
N PHE A 108 -9.37 7.84 24.30
CA PHE A 108 -8.26 8.20 25.19
C PHE A 108 -8.71 8.70 26.55
N SER A 109 -9.93 9.23 26.69
CA SER A 109 -10.50 9.66 27.97
C SER A 109 -10.82 8.48 28.91
N ILE A 110 -11.04 7.28 28.35
CA ILE A 110 -11.34 6.06 29.12
C ILE A 110 -10.05 5.46 29.72
N LEU A 111 -8.90 5.70 29.12
CA LEU A 111 -7.61 5.13 29.51
C LEU A 111 -6.90 5.86 30.66
N GLY A 112 -7.42 6.99 31.16
CA GLY A 112 -6.70 7.72 32.19
C GLY A 112 -7.49 8.84 32.88
N SER A 113 -8.73 8.59 33.28
CA SER A 113 -9.61 9.63 33.84
C SER A 113 -9.21 10.22 35.20
N ASN A 114 -8.15 9.71 35.85
CA ASN A 114 -7.78 10.16 37.19
C ASN A 114 -6.34 10.63 37.39
N GLU A 115 -5.48 10.62 36.37
CA GLU A 115 -4.14 11.16 36.52
C GLU A 115 -3.98 12.45 35.72
N THR A 116 -4.00 13.51 36.46
CA THR A 116 -3.75 14.87 36.04
C THR A 116 -2.42 14.93 35.27
N TYR A 117 -2.52 15.14 33.94
CA TYR A 117 -1.43 15.69 33.13
C TYR A 117 -0.21 14.82 32.75
N SER A 118 -0.27 13.51 32.83
CA SER A 118 0.74 12.68 32.16
C SER A 118 0.16 11.95 30.96
N PHE A 119 0.84 12.07 29.84
CA PHE A 119 0.58 11.24 28.66
C PHE A 119 0.99 9.81 29.06
N SER A 120 0.05 8.86 28.99
CA SER A 120 0.37 7.49 29.44
C SER A 120 1.30 6.82 28.42
N ASN A 121 2.13 5.88 28.90
CA ASN A 121 2.98 5.06 28.04
C ASN A 121 2.16 4.39 26.90
N THR A 122 0.91 4.01 27.18
CA THR A 122 0.01 3.39 26.22
C THR A 122 -0.40 4.34 25.09
N GLN A 123 -0.59 5.62 25.38
CA GLN A 123 -0.94 6.62 24.35
C GLN A 123 0.25 6.92 23.44
N THR A 124 1.43 7.05 24.02
CA THR A 124 2.69 7.21 23.26
C THR A 124 2.94 5.99 22.36
N ALA A 125 2.82 4.78 22.90
CA ALA A 125 3.01 3.55 22.15
C ALA A 125 1.97 3.42 21.01
N PHE A 126 0.71 3.83 21.24
CA PHE A 126 -0.31 3.85 20.19
C PHE A 126 0.06 4.80 19.05
N LEU A 127 0.46 6.04 19.34
CA LEU A 127 0.84 7.02 18.32
C LEU A 127 2.05 6.55 17.52
N LEU A 128 3.08 6.03 18.21
CA LEU A 128 4.25 5.49 17.57
C LEU A 128 3.91 4.29 16.66
N ASN A 129 2.99 3.42 17.08
CA ASN A 129 2.54 2.31 16.25
C ASN A 129 1.77 2.80 15.01
N GLN A 130 0.88 3.79 15.14
CA GLN A 130 0.19 4.37 13.97
C GLN A 130 1.18 5.00 12.98
N MET A 131 2.19 5.70 13.51
CA MET A 131 3.25 6.29 12.71
C MET A 131 4.07 5.23 11.97
N ALA A 132 4.42 4.13 12.64
CA ALA A 132 5.14 3.01 12.04
C ALA A 132 4.33 2.33 10.92
N ILE A 133 3.02 2.15 11.13
CA ILE A 133 2.11 1.60 10.12
C ILE A 133 2.03 2.52 8.90
N SER A 134 1.82 3.82 9.11
CA SER A 134 1.76 4.80 8.02
C SER A 134 3.07 4.81 7.21
N TYR A 135 4.20 4.87 7.91
CA TYR A 135 5.51 4.83 7.27
C TYR A 135 5.73 3.54 6.45
N SER A 136 5.33 2.39 7.00
CA SER A 136 5.40 1.10 6.32
C SER A 136 4.56 1.07 5.05
N GLN A 137 3.36 1.67 5.07
CA GLN A 137 2.49 1.79 3.90
C GLN A 137 3.10 2.67 2.81
N ASP A 138 3.72 3.79 3.18
CA ASP A 138 4.43 4.67 2.26
C ASP A 138 5.57 3.93 1.56
N LEU A 139 6.35 3.14 2.31
CA LEU A 139 7.42 2.30 1.76
C LEU A 139 6.91 1.27 0.76
N LEU A 140 5.86 0.53 1.13
CA LEU A 140 5.27 -0.50 0.27
C LEU A 140 4.68 0.11 -1.01
N SER A 141 4.09 1.30 -0.92
CA SER A 141 3.54 1.99 -2.07
C SER A 141 4.61 2.45 -3.05
N ASN A 142 5.80 2.83 -2.54
CA ASN A 142 6.95 3.16 -3.38
C ASN A 142 7.65 1.92 -3.97
N LEU A 143 7.42 0.72 -3.44
CA LEU A 143 8.12 -0.50 -3.85
C LEU A 143 8.04 -0.76 -5.36
N PHE A 144 6.90 -0.47 -5.98
CA PHE A 144 6.69 -0.62 -7.42
C PHE A 144 6.68 0.73 -8.16
N PHE A 145 6.04 1.76 -7.60
CA PHE A 145 5.76 3.01 -8.29
C PHE A 145 6.69 4.16 -7.92
N GLY A 146 7.58 3.97 -6.95
CA GLY A 146 8.52 4.99 -6.54
C GLY A 146 9.34 5.52 -7.72
N LYS A 147 9.59 6.82 -7.75
CA LYS A 147 10.38 7.51 -8.78
C LYS A 147 11.09 8.69 -8.16
N ALA A 148 12.35 8.50 -7.77
CA ALA A 148 13.16 9.52 -7.09
C ALA A 148 13.24 10.84 -7.87
N SER A 149 13.11 10.82 -9.21
CA SER A 149 13.11 12.01 -10.04
C SER A 149 11.88 12.91 -9.90
N LYS A 150 10.82 12.48 -9.19
CA LYS A 150 9.65 13.34 -8.90
C LYS A 150 9.94 14.43 -7.88
N GLY A 151 10.99 14.28 -7.08
CA GLY A 151 11.42 15.25 -6.11
C GLY A 151 11.06 14.87 -4.67
N GLU A 152 11.53 15.69 -3.73
CA GLU A 152 11.47 15.43 -2.29
C GLU A 152 10.05 15.60 -1.72
N ASP A 153 9.21 16.39 -2.37
CA ASP A 153 7.85 16.70 -1.92
C ASP A 153 6.79 15.72 -2.48
N ASP A 154 7.14 14.85 -3.44
CA ASP A 154 6.20 13.87 -4.02
C ASP A 154 6.18 12.59 -3.17
N PRO A 155 5.02 12.10 -2.72
CA PRO A 155 4.91 10.86 -1.93
C PRO A 155 5.50 9.61 -2.62
N TYR A 156 5.56 9.62 -3.95
CA TYR A 156 6.23 8.59 -4.75
C TYR A 156 7.68 8.92 -5.09
N GLY A 157 8.26 9.95 -4.48
CA GLY A 157 9.63 10.42 -4.70
C GLY A 157 10.68 9.76 -3.81
N LEU A 158 10.33 8.77 -2.97
CA LEU A 158 11.24 8.22 -1.96
C LEU A 158 12.45 7.52 -2.59
N TYR A 159 12.23 6.61 -3.52
CA TYR A 159 13.27 5.87 -4.26
C TYR A 159 12.69 5.31 -5.56
N ASP A 160 13.53 4.80 -6.46
CA ASP A 160 13.05 4.18 -7.70
C ASP A 160 12.49 2.78 -7.43
N GLY A 161 11.18 2.61 -7.65
CA GLY A 161 10.49 1.32 -7.54
C GLY A 161 10.74 0.40 -8.75
N TYR A 162 10.28 -0.85 -8.65
CA TYR A 162 10.56 -1.85 -9.71
C TYR A 162 10.03 -1.45 -11.08
N PHE A 163 8.85 -0.83 -11.20
CA PHE A 163 8.34 -0.38 -12.50
C PHE A 163 9.19 0.74 -13.09
N THR A 164 9.69 1.66 -12.26
CA THR A 164 10.62 2.71 -12.69
C THR A 164 11.95 2.12 -13.17
N LEU A 165 12.49 1.12 -12.46
CA LEU A 165 13.70 0.43 -12.89
C LEU A 165 13.51 -0.32 -14.20
N ILE A 166 12.35 -0.97 -14.40
CA ILE A 166 11.99 -1.63 -15.66
C ILE A 166 11.89 -0.62 -16.80
N GLU A 167 11.18 0.51 -16.57
CA GLU A 167 11.08 1.59 -17.56
C GLU A 167 12.47 2.12 -17.97
N ASN A 168 13.34 2.35 -17.00
CA ASN A 168 14.72 2.78 -17.25
C ASN A 168 15.50 1.74 -18.04
N ASP A 169 15.34 0.45 -17.76
CA ASP A 169 16.00 -0.65 -18.48
C ASP A 169 15.43 -0.83 -19.90
N ILE A 170 14.14 -0.58 -20.13
CA ILE A 170 13.52 -0.56 -21.46
C ILE A 170 14.08 0.61 -22.28
N ASN A 171 14.09 1.81 -21.70
CA ASN A 171 14.61 3.02 -22.36
C ASN A 171 16.10 2.89 -22.71
N ALA A 172 16.87 2.18 -21.90
CA ALA A 172 18.28 1.87 -22.16
C ALA A 172 18.49 0.69 -23.14
N GLY A 173 17.41 0.05 -23.61
CA GLY A 173 17.47 -1.11 -24.53
C GLY A 173 17.95 -2.40 -23.88
N ARG A 174 18.09 -2.45 -22.54
CA ARG A 174 18.48 -3.66 -21.81
C ARG A 174 17.33 -4.66 -21.69
N ILE A 175 16.11 -4.16 -21.60
CA ILE A 175 14.88 -4.95 -21.70
C ILE A 175 14.27 -4.67 -23.07
N SER A 176 14.15 -5.70 -23.92
CA SER A 176 13.66 -5.56 -25.29
C SER A 176 13.23 -6.91 -25.86
N LEU A 177 12.44 -6.87 -26.94
CA LEU A 177 12.10 -8.06 -27.72
C LEU A 177 13.34 -8.80 -28.25
N ALA A 178 14.37 -8.05 -28.67
CA ALA A 178 15.62 -8.62 -29.17
C ALA A 178 16.40 -9.40 -28.10
N ASN A 179 16.30 -9.02 -26.85
CA ASN A 179 16.91 -9.69 -25.71
C ASN A 179 16.04 -10.82 -25.14
N HIS A 180 14.85 -11.05 -25.69
CA HIS A 180 13.89 -12.06 -25.25
C HIS A 180 13.45 -11.96 -23.78
N ASN A 181 13.56 -10.76 -23.19
CA ASN A 181 13.14 -10.44 -21.82
C ASN A 181 11.98 -9.45 -21.78
N TYR A 182 11.34 -9.22 -22.92
CA TYR A 182 10.15 -8.41 -23.10
C TYR A 182 9.16 -9.12 -24.03
N GLN A 183 7.87 -9.04 -23.78
CA GLN A 183 6.82 -9.62 -24.61
C GLN A 183 5.70 -8.61 -24.86
N GLU A 184 5.25 -8.54 -26.10
CA GLU A 184 4.05 -7.80 -26.49
C GLU A 184 2.86 -8.75 -26.47
N LEU A 185 1.85 -8.39 -25.70
CA LEU A 185 0.65 -9.18 -25.42
C LEU A 185 -0.58 -8.33 -25.64
N ASP A 186 -1.69 -8.98 -25.86
CA ASP A 186 -2.99 -8.35 -25.84
C ASP A 186 -3.34 -7.93 -24.39
N PRO A 187 -4.08 -6.85 -24.16
CA PRO A 187 -4.42 -6.41 -22.80
C PRO A 187 -5.29 -7.45 -22.07
N ILE A 188 -5.14 -7.48 -20.75
CA ILE A 188 -5.96 -8.30 -19.84
C ILE A 188 -6.88 -7.35 -19.09
N ASP A 189 -8.08 -7.11 -19.62
CA ASP A 189 -9.01 -6.08 -19.13
C ASP A 189 -10.33 -6.63 -18.57
N GLY A 190 -10.52 -7.94 -18.60
CA GLY A 190 -11.74 -8.60 -18.12
C GLY A 190 -12.92 -8.57 -19.10
N THR A 191 -12.75 -8.00 -20.29
CA THR A 191 -13.80 -7.96 -21.32
C THR A 191 -14.11 -9.34 -21.90
N ASP A 192 -13.04 -10.11 -22.18
CA ASP A 192 -13.16 -11.52 -22.60
C ASP A 192 -12.25 -12.38 -21.68
N PRO A 193 -12.80 -12.94 -20.60
CA PRO A 193 -12.00 -13.70 -19.64
C PRO A 193 -11.26 -14.91 -20.23
N GLU A 194 -11.83 -15.58 -21.25
CA GLU A 194 -11.13 -16.69 -21.89
C GLU A 194 -9.90 -16.23 -22.67
N ALA A 195 -10.00 -15.09 -23.37
CA ALA A 195 -8.88 -14.46 -24.05
C ALA A 195 -7.82 -13.96 -23.05
N ASP A 196 -8.25 -13.41 -21.90
CA ASP A 196 -7.36 -12.99 -20.81
C ASP A 196 -6.52 -14.15 -20.28
N TYR A 197 -7.16 -15.31 -20.04
CA TYR A 197 -6.44 -16.52 -19.63
C TYR A 197 -5.47 -16.99 -20.72
N ASP A 198 -5.89 -17.00 -21.98
CA ASP A 198 -5.04 -17.42 -23.11
C ASP A 198 -3.85 -16.47 -23.29
N THR A 199 -4.02 -15.17 -23.03
CA THR A 199 -2.93 -14.18 -23.00
C THR A 199 -1.90 -14.50 -21.91
N ALA A 200 -2.35 -14.84 -20.69
CA ALA A 200 -1.45 -15.24 -19.62
C ALA A 200 -0.69 -16.55 -19.98
N VAL A 201 -1.38 -17.51 -20.60
CA VAL A 201 -0.77 -18.74 -21.09
C VAL A 201 0.25 -18.44 -22.21
N LYS A 202 -0.06 -17.51 -23.11
CA LYS A 202 0.86 -17.03 -24.16
C LYS A 202 2.11 -16.42 -23.55
N PHE A 203 1.95 -15.57 -22.52
CA PHE A 203 3.06 -15.01 -21.75
C PHE A 203 3.97 -16.12 -21.19
N TYR A 204 3.37 -17.06 -20.45
CA TYR A 204 4.13 -18.17 -19.88
C TYR A 204 4.80 -19.05 -20.94
N LYS A 205 4.13 -19.35 -22.05
CA LYS A 205 4.70 -20.13 -23.15
C LYS A 205 5.85 -19.41 -23.85
N GLY A 206 5.81 -18.08 -23.90
CA GLY A 206 6.85 -17.21 -24.46
C GLY A 206 8.12 -17.06 -23.62
N LEU A 207 8.10 -17.48 -22.34
CA LEU A 207 9.29 -17.40 -21.49
C LEU A 207 10.43 -18.28 -21.99
N ASP A 208 11.67 -17.88 -21.71
CA ASP A 208 12.87 -18.64 -22.09
C ASP A 208 12.80 -20.08 -21.57
N PRO A 209 13.10 -21.09 -22.39
CA PRO A 209 13.16 -22.48 -21.96
C PRO A 209 14.07 -22.71 -20.74
N LYS A 210 15.15 -21.93 -20.58
CA LYS A 210 16.07 -22.03 -19.45
C LYS A 210 15.41 -21.57 -18.15
N MET A 211 14.57 -20.51 -18.20
CA MET A 211 13.76 -20.10 -17.06
C MET A 211 12.83 -21.23 -16.64
N LYS A 212 12.21 -21.92 -17.59
CA LYS A 212 11.31 -23.07 -17.36
C LYS A 212 12.00 -24.33 -16.82
N MET A 213 13.35 -24.41 -16.86
CA MET A 213 14.09 -25.49 -16.21
C MET A 213 14.06 -25.39 -14.68
N ASN A 214 13.80 -24.21 -14.13
CA ASN A 214 13.67 -24.02 -12.70
C ASN A 214 12.38 -24.66 -12.18
N ASN A 215 12.33 -24.92 -10.88
CA ASN A 215 11.16 -25.56 -10.26
C ASN A 215 9.99 -24.60 -10.11
N GLU A 216 10.25 -23.33 -9.90
CA GLU A 216 9.26 -22.29 -9.70
C GLU A 216 9.62 -21.03 -10.49
N ILE A 217 8.60 -20.40 -11.06
CA ILE A 217 8.66 -19.10 -11.72
C ILE A 217 7.61 -18.23 -11.02
N LEU A 218 7.99 -17.06 -10.56
CA LEU A 218 7.07 -16.08 -10.01
C LEU A 218 6.56 -15.19 -11.12
N ILE A 219 5.26 -14.99 -11.17
CA ILE A 219 4.62 -14.02 -12.06
C ILE A 219 3.93 -12.98 -11.17
N TYR A 220 4.52 -11.80 -11.09
CA TYR A 220 3.94 -10.66 -10.40
C TYR A 220 2.93 -9.99 -11.31
N CYS A 221 1.74 -9.74 -10.81
CA CYS A 221 0.68 -9.01 -11.51
C CYS A 221 -0.26 -8.34 -10.50
N SER A 222 -1.14 -7.46 -10.99
CA SER A 222 -2.19 -6.87 -10.15
C SER A 222 -3.23 -7.92 -9.73
N GLU A 223 -3.97 -7.63 -8.67
CA GLU A 223 -5.09 -8.48 -8.22
C GLU A 223 -6.17 -8.59 -9.28
N ASP A 224 -6.45 -7.48 -9.99
CA ASP A 224 -7.43 -7.43 -11.07
C ASP A 224 -7.05 -8.38 -12.21
N THR A 225 -5.77 -8.33 -12.63
CA THR A 225 -5.24 -9.21 -13.67
C THR A 225 -5.37 -10.67 -13.26
N LEU A 226 -4.97 -11.03 -12.03
CA LEU A 226 -5.10 -12.41 -11.55
C LEU A 226 -6.56 -12.85 -11.48
N SER A 227 -7.47 -11.98 -11.04
CA SER A 227 -8.91 -12.25 -10.98
C SER A 227 -9.49 -12.55 -12.37
N ASN A 228 -9.12 -11.74 -13.39
CA ASN A 228 -9.53 -11.94 -14.77
C ASN A 228 -8.99 -13.26 -15.34
N ILE A 229 -7.71 -13.56 -15.12
CA ILE A 229 -7.09 -14.84 -15.51
C ILE A 229 -7.81 -16.03 -14.84
N ALA A 230 -8.09 -15.96 -13.55
CA ALA A 230 -8.78 -17.03 -12.80
C ALA A 230 -10.21 -17.23 -13.28
N ARG A 231 -10.91 -16.13 -13.60
CA ARG A 231 -12.25 -16.18 -14.18
C ARG A 231 -12.24 -16.87 -15.55
N GLY A 232 -11.29 -16.51 -16.41
CA GLY A 232 -11.12 -17.14 -17.71
C GLY A 232 -10.78 -18.62 -17.62
N TYR A 233 -9.89 -19.00 -16.70
CA TYR A 233 -9.61 -20.40 -16.42
C TYR A 233 -10.85 -21.19 -16.02
N ASN A 234 -11.65 -20.64 -15.10
CA ASN A 234 -12.87 -21.29 -14.62
C ASN A 234 -13.92 -21.45 -15.74
N MET A 235 -14.03 -20.47 -16.65
CA MET A 235 -14.89 -20.55 -17.82
C MET A 235 -14.42 -21.61 -18.81
N LYS A 236 -13.13 -21.64 -19.11
CA LYS A 236 -12.55 -22.55 -20.10
C LYS A 236 -12.53 -24.00 -19.64
N TYR A 237 -12.33 -24.23 -18.34
CA TYR A 237 -12.21 -25.57 -17.76
C TYR A 237 -13.38 -25.93 -16.84
N GLN A 238 -14.60 -25.61 -17.25
CA GLN A 238 -15.82 -25.97 -16.53
C GLN A 238 -15.86 -27.46 -16.21
N GLY A 239 -16.04 -27.81 -14.92
CA GLY A 239 -16.05 -29.20 -14.45
C GLY A 239 -14.68 -29.75 -14.02
N MET A 240 -13.58 -29.00 -14.21
CA MET A 240 -12.29 -29.27 -13.57
C MET A 240 -12.20 -28.56 -12.22
N GLN A 241 -11.05 -28.60 -11.58
CA GLN A 241 -10.82 -27.94 -10.32
C GLN A 241 -10.96 -26.40 -10.49
N THR A 242 -11.82 -25.77 -9.69
CA THR A 242 -11.95 -24.32 -9.64
C THR A 242 -10.62 -23.67 -9.23
N ALA A 243 -10.26 -22.56 -9.86
CA ALA A 243 -9.06 -21.83 -9.49
C ALA A 243 -9.17 -21.29 -8.06
N ASN A 244 -8.31 -21.79 -7.19
CA ASN A 244 -8.16 -21.27 -5.83
C ASN A 244 -6.88 -20.43 -5.78
N VAL A 245 -6.98 -19.18 -6.22
CA VAL A 245 -5.84 -18.25 -6.32
C VAL A 245 -5.31 -17.79 -4.95
N LEU A 246 -6.09 -18.02 -3.88
CA LEU A 246 -5.66 -17.73 -2.51
C LEU A 246 -4.72 -18.82 -1.95
N ASP A 247 -4.67 -20.00 -2.57
CA ASP A 247 -3.77 -21.07 -2.16
C ASP A 247 -2.40 -20.88 -2.83
N PRO A 248 -1.33 -20.59 -2.08
CA PRO A 248 0.02 -20.41 -2.64
C PRO A 248 0.53 -21.65 -3.41
N SER A 249 -0.06 -22.84 -3.15
CA SER A 249 0.28 -24.08 -3.85
C SER A 249 -0.47 -24.24 -5.17
N PHE A 250 -1.52 -23.44 -5.41
CA PHE A 250 -2.32 -23.55 -6.63
C PHE A 250 -1.48 -23.21 -7.87
N ARG A 251 -1.65 -23.99 -8.93
CA ARG A 251 -1.03 -23.77 -10.24
C ARG A 251 -2.06 -24.02 -11.33
N PHE A 252 -2.14 -23.11 -12.28
CA PHE A 252 -2.99 -23.29 -13.46
C PHE A 252 -2.51 -24.47 -14.31
N PHE A 253 -3.42 -25.21 -14.90
CA PHE A 253 -3.12 -26.43 -15.63
C PHE A 253 -2.06 -26.27 -16.73
N GLU A 254 -2.12 -25.19 -17.49
CA GLU A 254 -1.15 -24.92 -18.57
C GLU A 254 0.13 -24.23 -18.06
N MET A 255 0.14 -23.68 -16.83
CA MET A 255 1.23 -22.90 -16.23
C MET A 255 1.76 -23.54 -14.95
N LYS A 256 2.06 -24.85 -15.01
CA LYS A 256 2.35 -25.70 -13.83
C LYS A 256 3.50 -25.24 -12.94
N LYS A 257 4.43 -24.45 -13.46
CA LYS A 257 5.58 -23.92 -12.69
C LYS A 257 5.41 -22.46 -12.31
N ALA A 258 4.39 -21.79 -12.81
CA ALA A 258 4.12 -20.41 -12.50
C ALA A 258 3.34 -20.30 -11.19
N ARG A 259 3.86 -19.51 -10.26
CA ARG A 259 3.16 -19.01 -9.10
C ARG A 259 2.85 -17.54 -9.34
N PHE A 260 1.58 -17.20 -9.30
CA PHE A 260 1.17 -15.81 -9.37
C PHE A 260 1.32 -15.17 -7.99
N VAL A 261 1.88 -13.98 -7.98
CA VAL A 261 2.11 -13.18 -6.77
C VAL A 261 1.45 -11.84 -6.99
N THR A 262 0.52 -11.51 -6.10
CA THR A 262 -0.19 -10.24 -6.13
C THR A 262 0.00 -9.51 -4.80
N HIS A 263 0.03 -8.19 -4.87
CA HIS A 263 0.01 -7.34 -3.69
C HIS A 263 -0.56 -5.98 -4.08
N ALA A 264 -1.24 -5.32 -3.15
CA ALA A 264 -1.86 -4.01 -3.38
C ALA A 264 -0.86 -2.95 -3.85
N SER A 265 0.42 -3.04 -3.44
CA SER A 265 1.48 -2.14 -3.92
C SER A 265 1.75 -2.21 -5.42
N MET A 266 1.23 -3.21 -6.13
CA MET A 266 1.33 -3.31 -7.60
C MET A 266 0.25 -2.51 -8.33
N GLY A 267 -0.71 -1.93 -7.61
CA GLY A 267 -1.80 -1.14 -8.18
C GLY A 267 -2.73 -1.92 -9.10
N THR A 268 -3.37 -1.21 -10.02
CA THR A 268 -4.24 -1.76 -11.06
C THR A 268 -3.54 -1.75 -12.41
N GLY A 269 -3.87 -2.70 -13.27
CA GLY A 269 -3.35 -2.78 -14.64
C GLY A 269 -2.94 -4.20 -14.99
N ASP A 270 -2.42 -4.38 -16.19
CA ASP A 270 -2.19 -5.67 -16.84
C ASP A 270 -0.71 -6.04 -17.00
N CYS A 271 0.20 -5.30 -16.34
CA CYS A 271 1.62 -5.63 -16.37
C CYS A 271 1.90 -6.95 -15.65
N MET A 272 2.57 -7.86 -16.34
CA MET A 272 3.07 -9.12 -15.79
C MET A 272 4.60 -9.14 -15.79
N ILE A 273 5.19 -9.47 -14.64
CA ILE A 273 6.64 -9.64 -14.49
C ILE A 273 6.92 -11.09 -14.11
N ALA A 274 7.53 -11.84 -15.00
CA ALA A 274 8.01 -13.19 -14.71
C ALA A 274 9.47 -13.16 -14.26
N THR A 275 9.75 -13.74 -13.10
CA THR A 275 11.12 -13.83 -12.59
C THR A 275 11.33 -15.06 -11.72
N LEU A 276 12.57 -15.34 -11.37
CA LEU A 276 12.91 -16.38 -10.42
C LEU A 276 12.83 -15.84 -8.97
N PRO A 277 12.60 -16.72 -7.99
CA PRO A 277 12.62 -16.34 -6.58
C PRO A 277 13.87 -15.54 -6.19
N TYR A 278 13.69 -14.53 -5.36
CA TYR A 278 14.78 -13.68 -4.82
C TYR A 278 15.63 -12.94 -5.87
N ASN A 279 15.07 -12.68 -7.05
CA ASN A 279 15.72 -11.85 -8.07
C ASN A 279 15.45 -10.35 -7.89
N LEU A 280 14.42 -10.01 -7.11
CA LEU A 280 14.12 -8.66 -6.69
C LEU A 280 14.78 -8.40 -5.33
N ASP A 281 15.52 -7.31 -5.20
CA ASP A 281 16.16 -6.89 -3.95
C ASP A 281 15.48 -5.64 -3.42
N PHE A 282 15.26 -5.61 -2.12
CA PHE A 282 14.95 -4.43 -1.35
C PHE A 282 16.10 -4.18 -0.39
N GLY A 283 16.71 -3.01 -0.45
CA GLY A 283 17.80 -2.60 0.43
C GLY A 283 17.29 -1.63 1.48
N SER A 284 17.74 -1.81 2.71
CA SER A 284 17.45 -0.90 3.83
C SER A 284 18.68 -0.76 4.73
N ASP A 285 18.83 0.41 5.34
CA ASP A 285 19.78 0.64 6.43
C ASP A 285 19.25 0.14 7.78
N MET A 286 17.98 -0.27 7.83
CA MET A 286 17.40 -0.86 9.05
C MET A 286 18.18 -2.11 9.43
N THR A 287 19.02 -1.95 10.43
CA THR A 287 19.60 -3.07 11.17
C THR A 287 18.57 -3.53 12.18
N GLY A 288 18.43 -4.82 12.41
CA GLY A 288 17.64 -5.31 13.56
C GLY A 288 18.26 -4.95 14.91
N LYS A 289 19.18 -3.98 14.94
CA LYS A 289 19.83 -3.44 16.14
C LYS A 289 19.64 -1.94 16.14
N VAL A 290 18.63 -1.51 16.84
CA VAL A 290 18.38 -0.10 17.16
C VAL A 290 19.45 0.37 18.14
N THR A 291 20.55 0.88 17.63
CA THR A 291 21.60 1.45 18.49
C THR A 291 21.75 2.94 18.36
N ASP A 292 21.24 3.57 17.30
CA ASP A 292 21.53 5.00 17.03
C ASP A 292 20.33 5.78 16.51
N GLY A 293 19.20 5.78 17.26
CA GLY A 293 18.25 6.90 17.20
C GLY A 293 17.65 7.27 15.85
N HIS A 294 17.18 6.29 15.06
CA HIS A 294 16.43 6.57 13.84
C HIS A 294 14.99 7.05 14.10
N ILE A 295 14.49 6.83 15.32
CA ILE A 295 13.22 7.40 15.80
C ILE A 295 13.53 8.40 16.89
N GLU A 296 13.18 9.65 16.64
CA GLU A 296 13.30 10.70 17.64
C GLU A 296 11.91 11.22 18.00
N MET A 297 11.71 11.46 19.30
CA MET A 297 10.55 12.17 19.79
C MET A 297 11.03 13.40 20.56
N ASP A 298 10.53 14.56 20.18
CA ASP A 298 10.85 15.83 20.83
C ASP A 298 9.58 16.68 21.03
N ARG A 299 9.69 17.76 21.72
CA ARG A 299 8.65 18.77 21.87
C ARG A 299 8.94 19.97 20.99
N ASP A 300 7.89 20.57 20.48
CA ASP A 300 8.04 21.87 19.83
C ASP A 300 8.51 22.91 20.87
N GLN A 301 9.51 23.69 20.47
CA GLN A 301 10.12 24.72 21.34
C GLN A 301 9.16 25.90 21.59
N ASN A 302 8.17 26.09 20.73
CA ASN A 302 7.22 27.18 20.79
C ASN A 302 5.90 26.79 21.44
N ASP A 303 5.50 25.48 21.35
CA ASP A 303 4.29 24.96 21.97
C ASP A 303 4.58 23.66 22.72
N PHE A 304 4.55 23.71 24.04
CA PHE A 304 4.77 22.57 24.92
C PHE A 304 3.73 21.43 24.79
N ASN A 305 2.62 21.68 24.11
CA ASN A 305 1.59 20.69 23.87
C ASN A 305 1.79 19.91 22.57
N VAL A 306 2.76 20.30 21.77
CA VAL A 306 3.07 19.66 20.49
C VAL A 306 4.21 18.67 20.63
N LEU A 307 3.95 17.41 20.28
CA LEU A 307 4.96 16.36 20.14
C LEU A 307 5.37 16.25 18.67
N ILE A 308 6.66 16.11 18.46
CA ILE A 308 7.28 15.89 17.16
C ILE A 308 7.84 14.47 17.15
N PHE A 309 7.41 13.68 16.20
CA PHE A 309 7.93 12.33 15.94
C PHE A 309 8.67 12.35 14.61
N GLN A 310 9.84 11.79 14.55
CA GLN A 310 10.64 11.72 13.34
C GLN A 310 11.21 10.32 13.14
N ILE A 311 11.01 9.76 11.94
CA ILE A 311 11.66 8.53 11.50
C ILE A 311 12.55 8.85 10.31
N GLN A 312 13.79 8.35 10.30
CA GLN A 312 14.72 8.44 9.19
C GLN A 312 15.26 7.06 8.86
N THR A 313 15.16 6.67 7.58
CA THR A 313 15.76 5.42 7.09
C THR A 313 16.17 5.57 5.64
N ALA A 314 17.17 4.83 5.21
CA ALA A 314 17.57 4.78 3.81
C ALA A 314 17.08 3.48 3.16
N GLN A 315 16.42 3.60 2.01
CA GLN A 315 15.89 2.47 1.26
C GLN A 315 16.12 2.58 -0.22
N GLY A 316 16.06 1.42 -0.89
CA GLY A 316 16.14 1.35 -2.34
C GLY A 316 15.77 -0.02 -2.88
N THR A 317 15.51 -0.10 -4.15
CA THR A 317 15.17 -1.34 -4.85
C THR A 317 16.18 -1.66 -5.95
N ARG A 318 16.26 -2.93 -6.32
CA ARG A 318 17.08 -3.40 -7.43
C ARG A 318 16.55 -4.70 -8.02
N ILE A 319 16.65 -4.82 -9.32
CA ILE A 319 16.47 -6.09 -10.03
C ILE A 319 17.87 -6.69 -10.27
N ARG A 320 18.18 -7.84 -9.69
CA ARG A 320 19.52 -8.46 -9.77
C ARG A 320 19.90 -8.78 -11.19
N ARG A 321 19.03 -9.51 -11.89
CA ARG A 321 19.30 -10.02 -13.24
C ARG A 321 18.09 -9.77 -14.12
N ILE A 322 18.35 -9.25 -15.32
CA ILE A 322 17.34 -8.97 -16.34
C ILE A 322 17.51 -9.83 -17.60
N SER A 323 18.42 -10.82 -17.57
CA SER A 323 18.60 -11.75 -18.68
C SER A 323 17.38 -12.65 -18.86
N SER A 324 17.04 -13.04 -20.09
CA SER A 324 15.82 -13.78 -20.45
C SER A 324 15.66 -15.12 -19.71
N ASP A 325 16.76 -15.71 -19.23
CA ASP A 325 16.74 -16.94 -18.44
C ASP A 325 16.28 -16.75 -16.99
N VAL A 326 16.11 -15.48 -16.54
CA VAL A 326 15.72 -15.13 -15.17
C VAL A 326 14.58 -14.15 -15.11
N PHE A 327 14.42 -13.28 -16.12
CA PHE A 327 13.50 -12.16 -16.09
C PHE A 327 12.81 -11.95 -17.43
N CYS A 328 11.52 -11.64 -17.39
CA CYS A 328 10.74 -11.24 -18.56
C CYS A 328 9.57 -10.36 -18.11
N VAL A 329 9.24 -9.33 -18.85
CA VAL A 329 8.12 -8.43 -18.58
C VAL A 329 7.23 -8.27 -19.80
N SER A 330 5.92 -8.08 -19.58
CA SER A 330 4.95 -7.76 -20.62
C SER A 330 4.93 -6.25 -20.93
N ASN A 331 4.25 -5.89 -22.02
CA ASN A 331 4.01 -4.49 -22.41
C ASN A 331 2.93 -3.80 -21.57
N GLY A 332 2.24 -4.52 -20.71
CA GLY A 332 1.21 -3.98 -19.82
C GLY A 332 1.74 -2.86 -18.91
N LYS A 333 0.85 -2.03 -18.40
CA LYS A 333 1.18 -0.94 -17.48
C LYS A 333 0.26 -0.97 -16.29
N ASN A 334 0.85 -0.73 -15.14
CA ASN A 334 0.09 -0.57 -13.91
C ASN A 334 0.08 0.89 -13.45
N THR A 335 -0.98 1.24 -12.75
CA THR A 335 -1.16 2.53 -12.07
C THR A 335 -1.42 2.29 -10.59
N PRO A 336 -0.94 3.15 -9.68
CA PRO A 336 -1.16 2.95 -8.25
C PRO A 336 -2.64 3.05 -7.90
N TYR A 337 -3.07 2.33 -6.85
CA TYR A 337 -4.39 2.51 -6.24
C TYR A 337 -4.44 3.88 -5.55
N GLY A 338 -5.11 4.84 -6.19
CA GLY A 338 -5.26 6.19 -5.65
C GLY A 338 -3.93 6.98 -5.59
N ALA A 339 -4.00 8.21 -5.18
CA ALA A 339 -2.83 9.00 -4.87
C ALA A 339 -2.42 8.72 -3.42
N LEU A 340 -1.18 8.23 -3.21
CA LEU A 340 -0.54 8.40 -1.91
C LEU A 340 -0.45 9.89 -1.63
N GLY A 341 -0.80 10.30 -0.41
CA GLY A 341 -0.86 11.72 -0.09
C GLY A 341 -1.96 12.45 -0.88
N GLY A 342 -2.98 11.74 -1.38
CA GLY A 342 -4.25 12.38 -1.62
C GLY A 342 -4.50 13.19 -0.37
N GLU A 343 -4.56 14.53 -0.50
CA GLU A 343 -4.89 15.37 0.64
C GLU A 343 -6.02 14.63 1.36
N TYR A 344 -5.73 14.11 2.56
CA TYR A 344 -6.79 14.00 3.52
C TYR A 344 -7.32 15.42 3.54
N THR A 345 -8.37 15.66 2.80
CA THR A 345 -9.14 16.87 2.97
C THR A 345 -9.76 16.68 4.34
N GLU A 346 -8.95 16.95 5.36
CA GLU A 346 -9.25 16.75 6.77
C GLU A 346 -10.54 17.48 7.12
N ASP A 347 -10.99 18.32 6.22
CA ASP A 347 -12.01 19.31 6.43
C ASP A 347 -13.18 19.19 5.46
N THR A 348 -13.55 17.97 5.04
CA THR A 348 -14.72 17.76 4.16
C THR A 348 -15.94 17.30 4.93
N LEU A 349 -17.07 17.90 4.56
CA LEU A 349 -18.39 17.46 4.98
C LEU A 349 -19.20 17.10 3.75
N THR A 350 -19.74 15.90 3.71
CA THR A 350 -20.64 15.44 2.65
C THR A 350 -21.97 15.03 3.22
N ALA A 351 -23.03 15.19 2.44
CA ALA A 351 -24.36 14.73 2.84
C ALA A 351 -25.12 14.23 1.64
N PHE A 352 -25.82 13.10 1.78
CA PHE A 352 -26.53 12.45 0.69
C PHE A 352 -27.82 11.77 1.20
N ALA A 353 -28.70 11.43 0.28
CA ALA A 353 -29.89 10.65 0.54
C ALA A 353 -29.62 9.16 0.36
N ASN A 354 -30.25 8.30 1.16
CA ASN A 354 -30.20 6.84 1.00
C ASN A 354 -30.64 6.41 -0.42
N ASP A 355 -31.56 7.15 -1.00
CA ASP A 355 -31.96 7.02 -2.40
C ASP A 355 -32.26 8.41 -2.98
N SER A 356 -31.51 8.82 -4.00
CA SER A 356 -31.69 10.11 -4.67
C SER A 356 -33.03 10.25 -5.40
N SER A 357 -33.76 9.16 -5.62
CA SER A 357 -35.11 9.19 -6.16
C SER A 357 -36.15 9.62 -5.11
N MET A 358 -35.89 9.39 -3.83
CA MET A 358 -36.78 9.64 -2.71
C MET A 358 -36.61 11.03 -2.10
N GLY A 359 -35.42 11.60 -2.17
CA GLY A 359 -35.13 12.90 -1.56
C GLY A 359 -33.77 13.47 -1.95
N SER A 360 -33.45 14.60 -1.35
CA SER A 360 -32.15 15.26 -1.49
C SER A 360 -31.71 15.85 -0.15
N VAL A 361 -30.40 16.01 0.01
CA VAL A 361 -29.83 16.66 1.19
C VAL A 361 -29.04 17.87 0.73
N ASP A 362 -29.19 18.96 1.45
CA ASP A 362 -28.42 20.19 1.27
C ASP A 362 -27.88 20.67 2.61
N TRP A 363 -26.82 21.48 2.59
CA TRP A 363 -26.27 22.05 3.80
C TRP A 363 -25.71 23.45 3.60
N THR A 364 -25.67 24.20 4.68
CA THR A 364 -25.22 25.60 4.65
C THR A 364 -24.39 25.92 5.88
N PRO A 365 -23.23 26.60 5.76
CA PRO A 365 -22.57 27.00 4.50
C PRO A 365 -21.92 25.82 3.79
N LYS A 366 -21.90 25.83 2.45
CA LYS A 366 -21.07 24.94 1.66
C LYS A 366 -19.67 25.55 1.54
N LYS A 367 -18.68 24.81 1.98
CA LYS A 367 -17.27 25.17 1.89
C LYS A 367 -16.51 23.99 1.29
N ASP A 368 -15.40 24.25 0.63
CA ASP A 368 -14.47 23.21 0.18
C ASP A 368 -13.78 22.56 1.39
N THR A 369 -13.51 23.34 2.43
CA THR A 369 -12.92 22.91 3.69
C THR A 369 -13.63 23.56 4.87
N TYR A 370 -13.73 22.84 6.00
CA TYR A 370 -14.36 23.30 7.25
C TYR A 370 -13.34 23.31 8.38
N ALA A 371 -13.31 24.36 9.18
CA ALA A 371 -12.51 24.40 10.40
C ALA A 371 -13.27 23.77 11.58
N GLU A 372 -12.55 23.19 12.53
CA GLU A 372 -13.14 22.71 13.78
C GLU A 372 -13.93 23.82 14.47
N GLY A 373 -15.15 23.49 14.85
CA GLY A 373 -16.08 24.45 15.43
C GLY A 373 -16.98 25.18 14.42
N ASP A 374 -16.79 24.98 13.10
CA ASP A 374 -17.70 25.50 12.07
C ASP A 374 -19.11 24.95 12.27
N LYS A 375 -20.09 25.85 12.21
CA LYS A 375 -21.50 25.47 12.32
C LYS A 375 -22.10 25.25 10.95
N VAL A 376 -22.66 24.07 10.75
CA VAL A 376 -23.31 23.66 9.50
C VAL A 376 -24.75 23.26 9.81
N THR A 377 -25.68 23.68 8.96
CA THR A 377 -27.08 23.26 9.01
C THR A 377 -27.37 22.33 7.84
N LEU A 378 -27.76 21.11 8.15
CA LEU A 378 -28.14 20.07 7.20
C LEU A 378 -29.64 20.08 7.02
N THR A 379 -30.14 20.03 5.79
CA THR A 379 -31.55 20.01 5.46
C THR A 379 -31.86 18.87 4.50
N ALA A 380 -32.70 17.96 4.93
CA ALA A 380 -33.20 16.87 4.13
C ALA A 380 -34.55 17.23 3.53
N THR A 381 -34.69 17.15 2.21
CA THR A 381 -35.92 17.49 1.48
C THR A 381 -36.46 16.24 0.78
N ALA A 382 -37.61 15.77 1.21
CA ALA A 382 -38.29 14.64 0.59
C ALA A 382 -38.96 15.04 -0.73
N LYS A 383 -38.96 14.17 -1.70
CA LYS A 383 -39.73 14.30 -2.94
C LYS A 383 -41.20 13.91 -2.72
N GLU A 384 -42.03 14.23 -3.67
CA GLU A 384 -43.45 13.86 -3.64
C GLU A 384 -43.65 12.34 -3.48
N GLY A 385 -44.52 11.97 -2.56
CA GLY A 385 -44.76 10.56 -2.21
C GLY A 385 -43.80 9.97 -1.16
N PHE A 386 -42.80 10.74 -0.72
CA PHE A 386 -41.80 10.28 0.27
C PHE A 386 -41.78 11.21 1.48
N GLU A 387 -41.19 10.72 2.57
CA GLU A 387 -40.97 11.48 3.80
C GLU A 387 -39.58 11.22 4.37
N PHE A 388 -39.02 12.23 5.03
CA PHE A 388 -37.81 12.08 5.80
C PHE A 388 -38.09 11.37 7.12
N VAL A 389 -37.35 10.31 7.41
CA VAL A 389 -37.50 9.52 8.63
C VAL A 389 -36.53 9.96 9.70
N MET A 390 -35.26 9.90 9.38
CA MET A 390 -34.14 10.19 10.26
C MET A 390 -32.82 10.27 9.50
N TRP A 391 -31.79 10.73 10.16
CA TRP A 391 -30.42 10.59 9.73
C TRP A 391 -29.90 9.19 10.11
N ALA A 392 -28.93 8.65 9.39
CA ALA A 392 -28.38 7.32 9.63
C ALA A 392 -27.82 7.12 11.05
N ASP A 393 -27.42 8.19 11.73
CA ASP A 393 -27.01 8.19 13.13
C ASP A 393 -28.18 8.23 14.13
N GLY A 394 -29.41 8.14 13.66
CA GLY A 394 -30.64 8.11 14.47
C GLY A 394 -31.22 9.49 14.84
N ALA A 395 -30.56 10.58 14.45
CA ALA A 395 -31.10 11.93 14.68
C ALA A 395 -32.34 12.17 13.80
N ARG A 396 -33.40 12.79 14.38
CA ARG A 396 -34.68 13.06 13.67
C ARG A 396 -34.91 14.54 13.37
N SER A 397 -34.05 15.42 13.88
CA SER A 397 -34.20 16.86 13.63
C SER A 397 -33.89 17.16 12.15
N ASN A 398 -34.82 17.90 11.52
CA ASN A 398 -34.65 18.41 10.17
C ASN A 398 -35.31 19.80 10.09
N PRO A 399 -34.57 20.89 9.84
CA PRO A 399 -33.11 20.96 9.68
C PRO A 399 -32.32 20.55 10.93
N ARG A 400 -31.09 20.04 10.71
CA ARG A 400 -30.17 19.62 11.75
C ARG A 400 -28.99 20.56 11.82
N ALA A 401 -28.71 21.11 12.99
CA ALA A 401 -27.47 21.84 13.24
C ALA A 401 -26.35 20.86 13.63
N TYR A 402 -25.21 21.04 13.06
CA TYR A 402 -24.00 20.28 13.34
C TYR A 402 -22.82 21.22 13.55
N VAL A 403 -21.97 20.91 14.50
CA VAL A 403 -20.70 21.61 14.71
C VAL A 403 -19.60 20.69 14.21
N TYR A 404 -18.84 21.16 13.21
CA TYR A 404 -17.79 20.38 12.60
C TYR A 404 -16.68 20.07 13.61
N GLY A 405 -16.31 18.81 13.73
CA GLY A 405 -15.39 18.31 14.74
C GLY A 405 -13.95 18.15 14.25
N GLY A 406 -13.57 18.72 13.10
CA GLY A 406 -12.22 18.60 12.54
C GLY A 406 -11.91 17.21 11.95
N PHE A 407 -12.92 16.51 11.42
CA PHE A 407 -12.76 15.22 10.73
C PHE A 407 -13.66 15.14 9.52
N PRO A 408 -13.22 14.45 8.44
CA PRO A 408 -14.11 14.12 7.34
C PRO A 408 -15.35 13.42 7.86
N ILE A 409 -16.52 13.94 7.52
CA ILE A 409 -17.79 13.38 7.96
C ILE A 409 -18.78 13.32 6.81
N SER A 410 -19.57 12.24 6.78
CA SER A 410 -20.68 12.10 5.84
C SER A 410 -21.97 11.86 6.58
N PHE A 411 -23.04 12.52 6.12
CA PHE A 411 -24.39 12.36 6.66
C PHE A 411 -25.28 11.72 5.60
N GLU A 412 -25.95 10.65 5.99
CA GLU A 412 -26.96 10.00 5.16
C GLU A 412 -28.34 10.30 5.73
N ALA A 413 -29.24 10.84 4.91
CA ALA A 413 -30.65 11.04 5.24
C ALA A 413 -31.49 9.86 4.74
N ILE A 414 -32.27 9.27 5.63
CA ILE A 414 -33.13 8.13 5.34
C ILE A 414 -34.52 8.63 5.00
N PHE A 415 -34.95 8.33 3.79
CA PHE A 415 -36.31 8.61 3.29
C PHE A 415 -37.05 7.29 3.09
N GLN A 416 -38.36 7.33 3.27
CA GLN A 416 -39.28 6.23 2.97
C GLN A 416 -40.52 6.71 2.22
N ALA A 417 -41.22 5.81 1.56
CA ALA A 417 -42.50 6.13 0.98
C ALA A 417 -43.53 6.47 2.07
N LYS A 418 -44.33 7.52 1.86
CA LYS A 418 -45.44 7.83 2.75
C LYS A 418 -46.42 6.66 2.74
N ALA A 419 -46.84 6.23 3.94
CA ALA A 419 -47.95 5.30 4.04
C ALA A 419 -49.17 5.97 3.42
N GLU A 420 -49.84 5.30 2.47
CA GLU A 420 -51.18 5.74 2.02
C GLU A 420 -52.09 5.76 3.24
N GLU A 421 -52.63 6.94 3.58
CA GLU A 421 -53.70 7.06 4.58
C GLU A 421 -54.86 6.19 4.13
N GLY A 422 -55.05 5.08 4.84
CA GLY A 422 -56.05 4.07 4.52
C GLY A 422 -57.44 4.71 4.37
N ALA A 423 -58.05 4.40 3.23
CA ALA A 423 -59.47 4.66 3.02
C ALA A 423 -60.28 4.14 4.21
N GLY A 424 -61.12 5.03 4.73
CA GLY A 424 -61.86 4.81 5.95
C GLY A 424 -62.63 3.49 5.99
N GLU A 425 -62.68 2.90 7.17
CA GLU A 425 -63.64 1.86 7.52
C GLU A 425 -65.05 2.40 7.27
N GLU A 426 -65.68 1.95 6.17
CA GLU A 426 -67.14 2.01 6.03
C GLU A 426 -67.75 1.07 7.12
N GLU A 427 -68.28 1.69 8.20
CA GLU A 427 -69.24 1.03 9.03
C GLU A 427 -70.45 0.61 8.14
N GLN A 428 -70.68 -0.68 7.97
CA GLN A 428 -71.93 -1.19 7.49
C GLN A 428 -72.91 -1.39 8.68
N PRO A 429 -74.21 -1.10 8.44
CA PRO A 429 -75.28 -1.04 9.46
C PRO A 429 -75.68 -2.37 10.03
#